data_32a267350e779da9ff212026d16779e0
#
_entry.id   32a267350e779da9ff212026d16779e0
#
_cell.length_a   1.000
_cell.length_b   1.000
_cell.length_c   1.000
_cell.angle_alpha   90.00
_cell.angle_beta   90.00
_cell.angle_gamma   90.00
#
_symmetry.space_group_name_H-M   'P 1'
#
loop_
_entity.id
_entity.type
_entity.pdbx_description
1 polymer ?
#
loop_
_entity_poly.entity_id
_entity_poly.type
_entity_poly.pdbx_seq_one_letter_code
_entity_poly.pdbx_strand_id
1 'polypeptide(L)'
;MKNNNSQKHKAIRILSESKDNKLVTHLNSCVHCGLCAESCIYYLTTKDEKFIPARKVDLISSLYQRYCTFTGKHFPFLTGARNLNEEIIDEMVDQLFGACTLCGRCNMHCSVGVDISYVVRAGREILSEMGFVPATLQSTVNAAIQTGNNMSIPVEEFTDTLSWLEEDLRDEVNDPHASIPLNVQNTNILYTLNPREPKFFPLSISAMAKIFYAAKESWTLSTSMYDVTNYAYYTSDNNEAAVIAERLYNEMLKLKAKRCVLAECGHGSRAFRWEAPNYLRKSFPFEVITSVELLVEYISKGRIKLDKNLNKETITLHDPCNLVREGGIIEQQRYILRNAANNFIEMTPYGIDNFCCGGGGGQLSMSEYNERRMKIAEIKTEQIRKTGAAIVATPCHNCVDQLIQIDNKFKLGVKIKTLAEIVADAIVLE
;
A
#
# COMPACT_ATOMS: atom_id res chain seq x y z
N MET A 1 -8.59 35.98 0.53
CA MET A 1 -8.39 36.37 -0.89
C MET A 1 -6.93 36.48 -1.34
N LYS A 2 -5.97 36.91 -0.52
CA LYS A 2 -4.54 37.00 -0.94
C LYS A 2 -3.83 35.64 -1.16
N ASN A 3 -4.33 34.55 -0.59
CA ASN A 3 -3.70 33.22 -0.72
C ASN A 3 -4.04 32.51 -2.05
N ASN A 4 -5.15 32.84 -2.68
CA ASN A 4 -5.66 32.12 -3.87
C ASN A 4 -4.76 32.28 -5.11
N ASN A 5 -4.15 33.44 -5.32
CA ASN A 5 -3.25 33.65 -6.45
C ASN A 5 -1.91 32.90 -6.32
N SER A 6 -1.33 32.85 -5.12
CA SER A 6 -0.09 32.11 -4.87
C SER A 6 -0.27 30.60 -5.08
N GLN A 7 -1.37 30.02 -4.58
CA GLN A 7 -1.71 28.62 -4.75
C GLN A 7 -1.97 28.26 -6.22
N LYS A 8 -2.70 29.11 -6.93
CA LYS A 8 -2.93 28.95 -8.36
C LYS A 8 -1.63 28.97 -9.17
N HIS A 9 -0.69 29.87 -8.83
CA HIS A 9 0.63 29.90 -9.47
C HIS A 9 1.42 28.61 -9.23
N LYS A 10 1.35 28.02 -8.02
CA LYS A 10 1.98 26.74 -7.72
C LYS A 10 1.41 25.62 -8.60
N ALA A 11 0.08 25.48 -8.68
CA ALA A 11 -0.59 24.48 -9.52
C ALA A 11 -0.21 24.61 -11.00
N ILE A 12 -0.21 25.84 -11.52
CA ILE A 12 0.17 26.09 -12.91
C ILE A 12 1.65 25.75 -13.15
N ARG A 13 2.51 26.02 -12.17
CA ARG A 13 3.93 25.68 -12.23
C ARG A 13 4.12 24.17 -12.38
N ILE A 14 3.46 23.36 -11.56
CA ILE A 14 3.54 21.88 -11.64
C ILE A 14 3.09 21.40 -13.03
N LEU A 15 1.97 21.88 -13.53
CA LEU A 15 1.47 21.53 -14.87
C LEU A 15 2.42 21.95 -15.99
N SER A 16 3.09 23.12 -15.87
CA SER A 16 3.96 23.68 -16.90
C SER A 16 5.41 23.19 -16.80
N GLU A 17 5.89 22.96 -15.57
CA GLU A 17 7.23 22.41 -15.27
C GLU A 17 7.26 20.90 -15.28
N SER A 18 6.10 20.24 -15.41
CA SER A 18 6.10 18.80 -15.70
C SER A 18 6.83 18.62 -17.05
N LYS A 19 8.16 18.78 -17.00
CA LYS A 19 9.15 18.39 -18.01
C LYS A 19 9.02 16.91 -18.36
N ASP A 20 8.10 16.25 -17.67
CA ASP A 20 7.76 14.87 -17.83
C ASP A 20 6.77 14.76 -19.00
N ASN A 21 7.32 14.56 -20.20
CA ASN A 21 6.57 14.19 -21.37
C ASN A 21 5.58 13.03 -21.08
N LYS A 22 5.80 12.29 -19.99
CA LYS A 22 4.96 11.17 -19.56
C LYS A 22 3.55 11.65 -19.19
N LEU A 23 3.38 12.68 -18.35
CA LEU A 23 2.06 13.18 -18.00
C LEU A 23 1.29 13.65 -19.24
N VAL A 24 1.94 14.47 -20.07
CA VAL A 24 1.35 15.01 -21.30
C VAL A 24 0.94 13.89 -22.27
N THR A 25 1.79 12.85 -22.40
CA THR A 25 1.50 11.67 -23.20
C THR A 25 0.23 10.99 -22.71
N HIS A 26 0.09 10.72 -21.41
CA HIS A 26 -1.10 10.08 -20.86
C HIS A 26 -2.37 10.93 -21.00
N LEU A 27 -2.27 12.26 -20.81
CA LEU A 27 -3.40 13.17 -20.98
C LEU A 27 -3.92 13.21 -22.43
N ASN A 28 -3.00 13.10 -23.41
CA ASN A 28 -3.36 13.14 -24.83
C ASN A 28 -3.70 11.77 -25.43
N SER A 29 -3.35 10.66 -24.75
CA SER A 29 -3.59 9.30 -25.26
C SER A 29 -4.97 8.76 -24.94
N CYS A 30 -5.71 9.36 -24.01
CA CYS A 30 -7.03 8.87 -23.64
C CYS A 30 -8.04 9.10 -24.78
N VAL A 31 -8.54 8.01 -25.34
CA VAL A 31 -9.54 8.02 -26.43
C VAL A 31 -10.99 7.85 -25.94
N HIS A 32 -11.22 7.93 -24.64
CA HIS A 32 -12.55 7.85 -24.00
C HIS A 32 -13.35 6.58 -24.38
N CYS A 33 -12.69 5.46 -24.61
CA CYS A 33 -13.34 4.19 -25.01
C CYS A 33 -14.20 3.54 -23.91
N GLY A 34 -14.05 3.98 -22.62
CA GLY A 34 -14.86 3.48 -21.51
C GLY A 34 -14.38 2.18 -20.86
N LEU A 35 -13.41 1.44 -21.42
CA LEU A 35 -12.96 0.14 -20.90
C LEU A 35 -12.47 0.22 -19.43
N CYS A 36 -11.89 1.33 -19.03
CA CYS A 36 -11.46 1.53 -17.63
C CYS A 36 -12.62 1.55 -16.63
N ALA A 37 -13.86 1.84 -17.06
CA ALA A 37 -15.04 1.80 -16.20
C ALA A 37 -15.30 0.39 -15.67
N GLU A 38 -15.19 -0.64 -16.54
CA GLU A 38 -15.36 -2.05 -16.22
C GLU A 38 -14.32 -2.57 -15.18
N SER A 39 -13.31 -1.76 -14.90
CA SER A 39 -12.21 -2.11 -14.00
C SER A 39 -12.32 -1.42 -12.63
N CYS A 40 -13.09 -0.36 -12.53
CA CYS A 40 -13.10 0.49 -11.34
C CYS A 40 -14.18 0.07 -10.36
N ILE A 41 -13.77 -0.32 -9.14
CA ILE A 41 -14.70 -0.73 -8.07
C ILE A 41 -15.68 0.37 -7.70
N TYR A 42 -15.31 1.65 -7.79
CA TYR A 42 -16.20 2.78 -7.53
C TYR A 42 -17.33 2.82 -8.57
N TYR A 43 -16.99 2.77 -9.86
CA TYR A 43 -18.01 2.77 -10.92
C TYR A 43 -18.84 1.48 -10.92
N LEU A 44 -18.20 0.31 -10.79
CA LEU A 44 -18.90 -0.98 -10.83
C LEU A 44 -19.97 -1.10 -9.74
N THR A 45 -19.70 -0.54 -8.55
CA THR A 45 -20.63 -0.62 -7.41
C THR A 45 -21.71 0.47 -7.46
N THR A 46 -21.37 1.69 -7.87
CA THR A 46 -22.29 2.83 -7.80
C THR A 46 -23.03 3.09 -9.09
N LYS A 47 -22.45 2.69 -10.23
CA LYS A 47 -22.88 3.04 -11.60
C LYS A 47 -22.92 4.56 -11.87
N ASP A 48 -22.33 5.35 -11.00
CA ASP A 48 -22.21 6.80 -11.16
C ASP A 48 -21.04 7.11 -12.11
N GLU A 49 -21.35 7.74 -13.24
CA GLU A 49 -20.38 8.06 -14.31
C GLU A 49 -19.25 8.97 -13.84
N LYS A 50 -19.45 9.75 -12.80
CA LYS A 50 -18.37 10.59 -12.22
C LYS A 50 -17.18 9.75 -11.73
N PHE A 51 -17.39 8.48 -11.39
CA PHE A 51 -16.33 7.58 -10.93
C PHE A 51 -15.63 6.80 -12.05
N ILE A 52 -15.99 7.00 -13.30
CA ILE A 52 -15.26 6.43 -14.43
C ILE A 52 -13.81 6.95 -14.39
N PRO A 53 -12.80 6.06 -14.43
CA PRO A 53 -11.40 6.48 -14.32
C PRO A 53 -10.97 7.52 -15.36
N ALA A 54 -11.48 7.45 -16.58
CA ALA A 54 -11.20 8.46 -17.62
C ALA A 54 -11.60 9.88 -17.18
N ARG A 55 -12.67 10.04 -16.38
CA ARG A 55 -13.07 11.37 -15.86
C ARG A 55 -11.99 12.03 -15.00
N LYS A 56 -11.19 11.23 -14.30
CA LYS A 56 -10.04 11.74 -13.54
C LYS A 56 -8.93 12.24 -14.45
N VAL A 57 -8.75 11.61 -15.61
CA VAL A 57 -7.85 12.09 -16.68
C VAL A 57 -8.38 13.41 -17.23
N ASP A 58 -9.68 13.50 -17.48
CA ASP A 58 -10.33 14.72 -18.01
C ASP A 58 -10.16 15.92 -17.07
N LEU A 59 -10.28 15.71 -15.75
CA LEU A 59 -10.06 16.78 -14.77
C LEU A 59 -8.67 17.40 -14.93
N ILE A 60 -7.64 16.59 -14.98
CA ILE A 60 -6.25 17.06 -15.10
C ILE A 60 -5.99 17.60 -16.51
N SER A 61 -6.51 16.94 -17.54
CA SER A 61 -6.40 17.39 -18.92
C SER A 61 -7.04 18.76 -19.13
N SER A 62 -8.21 19.03 -18.54
CA SER A 62 -8.90 20.32 -18.65
C SER A 62 -8.07 21.48 -18.09
N LEU A 63 -7.36 21.25 -16.97
CA LEU A 63 -6.43 22.22 -16.38
C LEU A 63 -5.17 22.38 -17.23
N TYR A 64 -4.59 21.27 -17.71
CA TYR A 64 -3.44 21.32 -18.62
C TYR A 64 -3.78 22.11 -19.89
N GLN A 65 -4.92 21.83 -20.53
CA GLN A 65 -5.39 22.59 -21.69
C GLN A 65 -5.50 24.07 -21.35
N ARG A 66 -6.10 24.43 -20.21
CA ARG A 66 -6.33 25.83 -19.83
C ARG A 66 -5.05 26.64 -19.63
N TYR A 67 -4.04 26.02 -19.01
CA TYR A 67 -2.86 26.76 -18.57
C TYR A 67 -1.61 26.51 -19.40
N CYS A 68 -1.55 25.41 -20.15
CA CYS A 68 -0.33 24.98 -20.81
C CYS A 68 -0.43 24.99 -22.36
N THR A 69 -1.64 25.01 -22.92
CA THR A 69 -1.79 25.00 -24.40
C THR A 69 -2.27 26.36 -24.93
N PHE A 70 -1.90 26.69 -26.18
CA PHE A 70 -2.37 27.90 -26.84
C PHE A 70 -3.88 27.89 -27.07
N THR A 71 -4.38 26.77 -27.62
CA THR A 71 -5.80 26.59 -27.92
C THR A 71 -6.68 26.66 -26.68
N GLY A 72 -6.27 26.00 -25.58
CA GLY A 72 -7.02 26.02 -24.31
C GLY A 72 -7.01 27.38 -23.62
N LYS A 73 -5.96 28.20 -23.84
CA LYS A 73 -5.89 29.57 -23.31
C LYS A 73 -6.86 30.51 -24.03
N HIS A 74 -6.91 30.44 -25.35
CA HIS A 74 -7.64 31.39 -26.18
C HIS A 74 -9.04 30.90 -26.59
N PHE A 75 -9.24 29.61 -26.71
CA PHE A 75 -10.48 28.98 -27.17
C PHE A 75 -10.93 27.84 -26.22
N PRO A 76 -11.14 28.12 -24.91
CA PRO A 76 -11.39 27.09 -23.91
C PRO A 76 -12.63 26.23 -24.22
N PHE A 77 -13.65 26.80 -24.86
CA PHE A 77 -14.87 26.09 -25.22
C PHE A 77 -14.66 24.99 -26.28
N LEU A 78 -13.60 25.09 -27.09
CA LEU A 78 -13.26 24.06 -28.09
C LEU A 78 -12.46 22.87 -27.50
N THR A 79 -11.80 23.10 -26.38
CA THR A 79 -10.85 22.13 -25.80
C THR A 79 -11.32 21.52 -24.49
N GLY A 80 -12.50 21.92 -23.99
CA GLY A 80 -12.94 21.51 -22.65
C GLY A 80 -12.09 22.08 -21.50
N ALA A 81 -11.29 23.12 -21.79
CA ALA A 81 -10.40 23.72 -20.80
C ALA A 81 -11.19 24.41 -19.66
N ARG A 82 -10.87 24.11 -18.42
CA ARG A 82 -11.55 24.61 -17.22
C ARG A 82 -10.60 25.49 -16.39
N ASN A 83 -11.15 26.57 -15.81
CA ASN A 83 -10.38 27.38 -14.86
C ASN A 83 -10.29 26.69 -13.51
N LEU A 84 -9.14 26.77 -12.88
CA LEU A 84 -8.96 26.33 -11.50
C LEU A 84 -9.72 27.32 -10.58
N ASN A 85 -10.81 26.85 -10.00
CA ASN A 85 -11.68 27.54 -9.04
C ASN A 85 -12.03 26.58 -7.89
N GLU A 86 -12.79 27.02 -6.91
CA GLU A 86 -13.17 26.22 -5.74
C GLU A 86 -13.95 24.96 -6.14
N GLU A 87 -14.90 25.07 -7.06
CA GLU A 87 -15.69 23.96 -7.56
C GLU A 87 -14.80 22.84 -8.15
N ILE A 88 -13.81 23.22 -8.98
CA ILE A 88 -12.87 22.26 -9.56
C ILE A 88 -11.96 21.65 -8.50
N ILE A 89 -11.53 22.42 -7.51
CA ILE A 89 -10.71 21.91 -6.40
C ILE A 89 -11.50 20.88 -5.60
N ASP A 90 -12.75 21.18 -5.25
CA ASP A 90 -13.61 20.26 -4.52
C ASP A 90 -13.88 18.98 -5.32
N GLU A 91 -14.16 19.12 -6.62
CA GLU A 91 -14.30 17.98 -7.52
C GLU A 91 -13.00 17.13 -7.58
N MET A 92 -11.83 17.77 -7.67
CA MET A 92 -10.54 17.08 -7.66
C MET A 92 -10.32 16.34 -6.33
N VAL A 93 -10.58 16.97 -5.20
CA VAL A 93 -10.44 16.33 -3.87
C VAL A 93 -11.35 15.10 -3.78
N ASP A 94 -12.64 15.24 -4.13
CA ASP A 94 -13.60 14.14 -4.10
C ASP A 94 -13.21 12.99 -5.05
N GLN A 95 -12.78 13.31 -6.28
CA GLN A 95 -12.47 12.30 -7.30
C GLN A 95 -11.11 11.65 -7.10
N LEU A 96 -10.10 12.44 -6.76
CA LEU A 96 -8.73 11.94 -6.71
C LEU A 96 -8.38 11.32 -5.36
N PHE A 97 -8.82 11.90 -4.24
CA PHE A 97 -8.65 11.31 -2.90
C PHE A 97 -9.85 10.43 -2.51
N GLY A 98 -11.07 10.93 -2.59
CA GLY A 98 -12.27 10.26 -2.10
C GLY A 98 -12.72 9.07 -2.94
N ALA A 99 -12.33 9.00 -4.22
CA ALA A 99 -12.80 7.97 -5.15
C ALA A 99 -11.68 7.26 -5.93
N CYS A 100 -10.47 7.16 -5.34
CA CYS A 100 -9.37 6.41 -5.93
C CYS A 100 -8.47 5.76 -4.87
N THR A 101 -8.31 4.45 -4.96
CA THR A 101 -7.39 3.67 -4.11
C THR A 101 -6.00 3.52 -4.70
N LEU A 102 -5.69 4.12 -5.85
CA LEU A 102 -4.44 3.95 -6.60
C LEU A 102 -4.10 2.47 -6.88
N CYS A 103 -5.11 1.64 -7.08
CA CYS A 103 -4.91 0.20 -7.25
C CYS A 103 -4.39 -0.23 -8.63
N GLY A 104 -4.37 0.67 -9.62
CA GLY A 104 -3.83 0.42 -10.96
C GLY A 104 -4.65 -0.54 -11.86
N ARG A 105 -5.81 -1.06 -11.41
CA ARG A 105 -6.57 -2.01 -12.23
C ARG A 105 -7.05 -1.38 -13.54
N CYS A 106 -7.43 -0.11 -13.53
CA CYS A 106 -7.81 0.63 -14.73
C CYS A 106 -6.66 0.79 -15.74
N ASN A 107 -5.41 0.81 -15.29
CA ASN A 107 -4.23 0.89 -16.16
C ASN A 107 -4.09 -0.40 -16.97
N MET A 108 -4.29 -1.57 -16.31
CA MET A 108 -4.18 -2.90 -16.93
C MET A 108 -5.23 -3.13 -18.03
N HIS A 109 -6.39 -2.51 -17.89
CA HIS A 109 -7.49 -2.65 -18.84
C HIS A 109 -7.55 -1.49 -19.86
N CYS A 110 -6.57 -0.60 -19.88
CA CYS A 110 -6.51 0.47 -20.85
C CYS A 110 -5.91 0.00 -22.18
N SER A 111 -6.69 -0.01 -23.25
CA SER A 111 -6.26 -0.49 -24.58
C SER A 111 -5.12 0.34 -25.20
N VAL A 112 -4.96 1.60 -24.77
CA VAL A 112 -3.92 2.52 -25.25
C VAL A 112 -2.84 2.80 -24.20
N GLY A 113 -2.83 2.05 -23.09
CA GLY A 113 -1.76 2.11 -22.08
C GLY A 113 -1.71 3.38 -21.24
N VAL A 114 -2.84 4.08 -21.01
CA VAL A 114 -2.87 5.24 -20.10
C VAL A 114 -2.67 4.77 -18.66
N ASP A 115 -1.64 5.25 -17.99
CA ASP A 115 -1.45 5.08 -16.55
C ASP A 115 -2.31 6.10 -15.78
N ILE A 116 -3.55 5.73 -15.52
CA ILE A 116 -4.53 6.60 -14.84
C ILE A 116 -4.10 6.82 -13.38
N SER A 117 -3.48 5.84 -12.72
CA SER A 117 -3.01 6.00 -11.35
C SER A 117 -1.88 7.04 -11.24
N TYR A 118 -1.01 7.10 -12.24
CA TYR A 118 0.00 8.15 -12.36
C TYR A 118 -0.64 9.53 -12.57
N VAL A 119 -1.62 9.64 -13.47
CA VAL A 119 -2.37 10.91 -13.68
C VAL A 119 -3.07 11.36 -12.41
N VAL A 120 -3.70 10.43 -11.66
CA VAL A 120 -4.31 10.73 -10.36
C VAL A 120 -3.26 11.24 -9.36
N ARG A 121 -2.08 10.63 -9.30
CA ARG A 121 -0.99 11.11 -8.44
C ARG A 121 -0.52 12.52 -8.83
N ALA A 122 -0.39 12.81 -10.11
CA ALA A 122 -0.06 14.16 -10.57
C ALA A 122 -1.13 15.20 -10.14
N GLY A 123 -2.42 14.83 -10.21
CA GLY A 123 -3.49 15.66 -9.69
C GLY A 123 -3.46 15.84 -8.16
N ARG A 124 -3.10 14.80 -7.42
CA ARG A 124 -2.90 14.88 -5.96
C ARG A 124 -1.69 15.76 -5.59
N GLU A 125 -0.62 15.73 -6.38
CA GLU A 125 0.55 16.61 -6.20
C GLU A 125 0.16 18.08 -6.33
N ILE A 126 -0.66 18.42 -7.34
CA ILE A 126 -1.21 19.77 -7.50
C ILE A 126 -2.01 20.17 -6.24
N LEU A 127 -2.89 19.30 -5.75
CA LEU A 127 -3.69 19.57 -4.55
C LEU A 127 -2.83 19.68 -3.30
N SER A 128 -1.79 18.85 -3.17
CA SER A 128 -0.85 18.87 -2.05
C SER A 128 -0.09 20.19 -1.98
N GLU A 129 0.49 20.65 -3.09
CA GLU A 129 1.18 21.94 -3.17
C GLU A 129 0.26 23.14 -2.92
N MET A 130 -1.03 22.98 -3.17
CA MET A 130 -2.04 23.98 -2.88
C MET A 130 -2.58 23.91 -1.44
N GLY A 131 -2.25 22.86 -0.67
CA GLY A 131 -2.73 22.64 0.71
C GLY A 131 -4.14 22.06 0.80
N PHE A 132 -4.61 21.36 -0.23
CA PHE A 132 -5.94 20.71 -0.30
C PHE A 132 -5.90 19.18 -0.12
N VAL A 133 -4.93 18.69 0.63
CA VAL A 133 -4.93 17.27 1.05
C VAL A 133 -5.97 17.07 2.16
N PRO A 134 -6.75 15.98 2.17
CA PRO A 134 -7.61 15.64 3.28
C PRO A 134 -6.86 15.66 4.62
N ALA A 135 -7.39 16.37 5.61
CA ALA A 135 -6.68 16.70 6.85
C ALA A 135 -6.24 15.44 7.63
N THR A 136 -7.06 14.39 7.64
CA THR A 136 -6.76 13.12 8.31
C THR A 136 -5.62 12.36 7.62
N LEU A 137 -5.53 12.41 6.29
CA LEU A 137 -4.41 11.85 5.55
C LEU A 137 -3.13 12.63 5.79
N GLN A 138 -3.18 13.97 5.76
CA GLN A 138 -2.02 14.81 6.05
C GLN A 138 -1.53 14.63 7.49
N SER A 139 -2.44 14.47 8.47
CA SER A 139 -2.04 14.22 9.86
C SER A 139 -1.25 12.91 10.01
N THR A 140 -1.57 11.89 9.22
CA THR A 140 -0.83 10.61 9.19
C THR A 140 0.61 10.82 8.68
N VAL A 141 0.78 11.67 7.67
CA VAL A 141 2.12 12.04 7.13
C VAL A 141 2.91 12.85 8.17
N ASN A 142 2.26 13.84 8.79
CA ASN A 142 2.87 14.68 9.82
C ASN A 142 3.34 13.83 11.01
N ALA A 143 2.54 12.85 11.45
CA ALA A 143 2.91 11.90 12.49
C ALA A 143 4.19 11.15 12.12
N ALA A 144 4.27 10.57 10.93
CA ALA A 144 5.46 9.87 10.46
C ALA A 144 6.69 10.78 10.43
N ILE A 145 6.55 12.03 9.96
CA ILE A 145 7.67 13.01 9.94
C ILE A 145 8.09 13.41 11.35
N GLN A 146 7.18 13.57 12.29
CA GLN A 146 7.49 14.07 13.63
C GLN A 146 8.03 12.97 14.55
N THR A 147 7.44 11.78 14.50
CA THR A 147 7.67 10.72 15.50
C THR A 147 8.42 9.50 14.96
N GLY A 148 8.62 9.40 13.64
CA GLY A 148 9.24 8.22 13.00
C GLY A 148 8.27 7.11 12.63
N ASN A 149 7.00 7.21 13.04
CA ASN A 149 5.96 6.27 12.61
C ASN A 149 4.60 6.97 12.41
N ASN A 150 3.79 6.44 11.51
CA ASN A 150 2.54 7.08 11.08
C ASN A 150 1.41 7.06 12.13
N MET A 151 1.58 6.37 13.24
CA MET A 151 0.60 6.23 14.32
C MET A 151 1.05 6.90 15.62
N SER A 152 2.20 7.56 15.61
CA SER A 152 2.81 8.23 16.78
C SER A 152 2.93 7.30 17.99
N ILE A 153 3.29 6.02 17.77
CA ILE A 153 3.51 5.04 18.82
C ILE A 153 4.81 5.43 19.57
N PRO A 154 4.76 5.68 20.88
CA PRO A 154 5.95 5.95 21.67
C PRO A 154 6.92 4.75 21.68
N VAL A 155 8.23 5.03 21.82
CA VAL A 155 9.25 3.96 21.85
C VAL A 155 9.03 3.02 23.03
N GLU A 156 8.60 3.53 24.17
CA GLU A 156 8.29 2.75 25.36
C GLU A 156 7.14 1.77 25.09
N GLU A 157 6.03 2.23 24.53
CA GLU A 157 4.89 1.37 24.16
C GLU A 157 5.30 0.29 23.16
N PHE A 158 6.15 0.65 22.20
CA PHE A 158 6.66 -0.30 21.19
C PHE A 158 7.56 -1.36 21.84
N THR A 159 8.51 -0.96 22.70
CA THR A 159 9.43 -1.89 23.37
C THR A 159 8.72 -2.79 24.37
N ASP A 160 7.73 -2.29 25.09
CA ASP A 160 6.90 -3.08 26.00
C ASP A 160 6.13 -4.16 25.26
N THR A 161 5.54 -3.81 24.08
CA THR A 161 4.87 -4.78 23.20
C THR A 161 5.85 -5.87 22.76
N LEU A 162 7.06 -5.51 22.34
CA LEU A 162 8.06 -6.48 21.88
C LEU A 162 8.58 -7.37 23.02
N SER A 163 8.72 -6.82 24.22
CA SER A 163 9.14 -7.61 25.40
C SER A 163 8.12 -8.70 25.73
N TRP A 164 6.83 -8.37 25.71
CA TRP A 164 5.77 -9.34 25.89
C TRP A 164 5.78 -10.42 24.78
N LEU A 165 5.93 -10.01 23.52
CA LEU A 165 5.99 -10.95 22.39
C LEU A 165 7.25 -11.85 22.45
N GLU A 166 8.34 -11.36 23.03
CA GLU A 166 9.54 -12.15 23.21
C GLU A 166 9.34 -13.24 24.28
N GLU A 167 8.63 -12.94 25.39
CA GLU A 167 8.24 -13.94 26.38
C GLU A 167 7.36 -15.01 25.78
N ASP A 168 6.34 -14.60 25.00
CA ASP A 168 5.42 -15.49 24.30
C ASP A 168 6.17 -16.39 23.28
N LEU A 169 7.14 -15.81 22.54
CA LEU A 169 8.00 -16.58 21.64
C LEU A 169 8.80 -17.65 22.37
N ARG A 170 9.41 -17.32 23.53
CA ARG A 170 10.19 -18.29 24.35
C ARG A 170 9.35 -19.48 24.76
N ASP A 171 8.12 -19.23 25.18
CA ASP A 171 7.19 -20.28 25.58
C ASP A 171 6.76 -21.13 24.36
N GLU A 172 6.45 -20.48 23.24
CA GLU A 172 6.01 -21.18 22.04
C GLU A 172 7.08 -22.08 21.43
N VAL A 173 8.34 -21.64 21.42
CA VAL A 173 9.46 -22.43 20.86
C VAL A 173 10.17 -23.29 21.91
N ASN A 174 9.76 -23.20 23.18
CA ASN A 174 10.35 -23.89 24.32
C ASN A 174 11.88 -23.66 24.44
N ASP A 175 12.30 -22.43 24.20
CA ASP A 175 13.70 -22.00 24.31
C ASP A 175 13.80 -20.64 25.08
N PRO A 176 14.36 -20.66 26.32
CA PRO A 176 14.49 -19.43 27.11
C PRO A 176 15.46 -18.39 26.51
N HIS A 177 16.23 -18.77 25.48
CA HIS A 177 17.17 -17.89 24.79
C HIS A 177 16.60 -17.31 23.50
N ALA A 178 15.39 -17.68 23.10
CA ALA A 178 14.73 -17.08 21.96
C ALA A 178 14.50 -15.59 22.21
N SER A 179 14.76 -14.75 21.18
CA SER A 179 14.72 -13.29 21.35
C SER A 179 14.19 -12.58 20.12
N ILE A 180 13.64 -11.37 20.35
CA ILE A 180 13.32 -10.37 19.35
C ILE A 180 14.40 -9.29 19.42
N PRO A 181 15.46 -9.36 18.59
CA PRO A 181 16.63 -8.51 18.72
C PRO A 181 16.35 -7.06 18.29
N LEU A 182 16.78 -6.10 19.11
CA LEU A 182 16.59 -4.68 18.88
C LEU A 182 17.91 -3.95 18.66
N ASN A 183 17.99 -3.15 17.58
CA ASN A 183 19.12 -2.26 17.27
C ASN A 183 20.48 -3.00 17.15
N VAL A 184 20.46 -4.29 16.82
CA VAL A 184 21.69 -5.08 16.64
C VAL A 184 22.32 -4.73 15.30
N GLN A 185 23.63 -4.40 15.34
CA GLN A 185 24.39 -4.06 14.15
C GLN A 185 24.95 -5.31 13.43
N ASN A 186 25.27 -5.13 12.13
CA ASN A 186 25.90 -6.14 11.27
C ASN A 186 25.07 -7.43 11.11
N THR A 187 23.76 -7.37 11.28
CA THR A 187 22.85 -8.48 11.03
C THR A 187 22.69 -8.73 9.54
N ASN A 188 22.19 -9.91 9.19
CA ASN A 188 21.80 -10.19 7.81
C ASN A 188 20.56 -9.37 7.40
N ILE A 189 19.60 -9.21 8.32
CA ILE A 189 18.31 -8.57 8.03
C ILE A 189 18.04 -7.43 9.03
N LEU A 190 17.64 -6.25 8.52
CA LEU A 190 16.77 -5.31 9.22
C LEU A 190 15.33 -5.60 8.77
N TYR A 191 14.50 -6.08 9.70
CA TYR A 191 13.08 -6.29 9.45
C TYR A 191 12.30 -5.00 9.78
N THR A 192 11.41 -4.60 8.89
CA THR A 192 10.54 -3.44 9.11
C THR A 192 9.14 -3.90 9.52
N LEU A 193 8.33 -2.98 10.03
CA LEU A 193 6.95 -3.23 10.43
C LEU A 193 6.00 -2.20 9.81
N ASN A 194 4.73 -2.57 9.66
CA ASN A 194 3.68 -1.59 9.55
C ASN A 194 3.26 -1.19 10.98
N PRO A 195 3.14 0.09 11.36
CA PRO A 195 2.74 0.50 12.72
C PRO A 195 1.41 -0.08 13.21
N ARG A 196 0.58 -0.62 12.32
CA ARG A 196 -0.61 -1.38 12.70
C ARG A 196 -0.28 -2.70 13.41
N GLU A 197 0.90 -3.28 13.12
CA GLU A 197 1.34 -4.52 13.75
C GLU A 197 1.49 -4.35 15.26
N PRO A 198 2.39 -3.48 15.77
CA PRO A 198 2.51 -3.32 17.22
C PRO A 198 1.26 -2.75 17.88
N LYS A 199 0.41 -2.02 17.12
CA LYS A 199 -0.78 -1.36 17.70
C LYS A 199 -2.02 -2.26 17.74
N PHE A 200 -2.26 -3.06 16.69
CA PHE A 200 -3.52 -3.79 16.51
C PHE A 200 -3.34 -5.27 16.19
N PHE A 201 -2.17 -5.67 15.68
CA PHE A 201 -1.92 -7.02 15.17
C PHE A 201 -0.57 -7.56 15.67
N PRO A 202 -0.27 -7.50 17.00
CA PRO A 202 1.05 -7.86 17.51
C PRO A 202 1.44 -9.32 17.21
N LEU A 203 0.48 -10.23 17.07
CA LEU A 203 0.73 -11.64 16.74
C LEU A 203 1.37 -11.83 15.35
N SER A 204 1.24 -10.87 14.44
CA SER A 204 1.97 -10.95 13.16
C SER A 204 3.49 -10.74 13.34
N ILE A 205 3.89 -9.96 14.35
CA ILE A 205 5.30 -9.82 14.74
C ILE A 205 5.81 -11.14 15.34
N SER A 206 5.03 -11.76 16.24
CA SER A 206 5.33 -13.07 16.82
C SER A 206 5.51 -14.14 15.74
N ALA A 207 4.62 -14.17 14.74
CA ALA A 207 4.71 -15.08 13.62
C ALA A 207 6.04 -14.94 12.86
N MET A 208 6.46 -13.71 12.54
CA MET A 208 7.75 -13.50 11.88
C MET A 208 8.94 -13.82 12.77
N ALA A 209 8.87 -13.53 14.09
CA ALA A 209 9.92 -13.88 15.04
C ALA A 209 10.10 -15.40 15.12
N LYS A 210 9.00 -16.19 15.18
CA LYS A 210 9.03 -17.65 15.12
C LYS A 210 9.64 -18.18 13.81
N ILE A 211 9.31 -17.56 12.68
CA ILE A 211 9.88 -17.88 11.38
C ILE A 211 11.39 -17.64 11.37
N PHE A 212 11.85 -16.48 11.87
CA PHE A 212 13.27 -16.15 11.97
C PHE A 212 14.01 -17.12 12.91
N TYR A 213 13.40 -17.49 14.04
CA TYR A 213 13.93 -18.48 14.96
C TYR A 213 14.11 -19.83 14.28
N ALA A 214 13.06 -20.36 13.62
CA ALA A 214 13.11 -21.63 12.91
C ALA A 214 14.15 -21.62 11.77
N ALA A 215 14.27 -20.48 11.06
CA ALA A 215 15.27 -20.30 10.01
C ALA A 215 16.70 -20.05 10.53
N LYS A 216 16.92 -19.92 11.85
CA LYS A 216 18.19 -19.50 12.46
C LYS A 216 18.75 -18.23 11.82
N GLU A 217 17.89 -17.22 11.66
CA GLU A 217 18.22 -15.99 10.94
C GLU A 217 18.90 -14.97 11.84
N SER A 218 19.88 -14.25 11.30
CA SER A 218 20.49 -13.09 11.93
C SER A 218 19.72 -11.83 11.53
N TRP A 219 18.90 -11.31 12.43
CA TRP A 219 18.00 -10.21 12.14
C TRP A 219 17.92 -9.20 13.29
N THR A 220 17.29 -8.07 13.05
CA THR A 220 16.98 -7.08 14.07
C THR A 220 15.78 -6.23 13.67
N LEU A 221 15.08 -5.66 14.66
CA LEU A 221 14.21 -4.51 14.52
C LEU A 221 14.95 -3.25 14.94
N SER A 222 14.50 -2.10 14.46
CA SER A 222 14.96 -0.79 14.95
C SER A 222 13.89 -0.17 15.85
N THR A 223 14.29 0.35 17.01
CA THR A 223 13.41 1.14 17.89
C THR A 223 13.23 2.58 17.38
N SER A 224 14.16 3.06 16.55
CA SER A 224 14.13 4.44 16.00
C SER A 224 13.45 4.53 14.63
N MET A 225 13.48 3.45 13.84
CA MET A 225 12.86 3.44 12.51
C MET A 225 12.46 2.03 12.08
N TYR A 226 11.26 1.63 12.45
CA TYR A 226 10.67 0.35 12.03
C TYR A 226 9.56 0.53 10.97
N ASP A 227 8.94 1.73 10.90
CA ASP A 227 7.81 1.98 10.01
C ASP A 227 8.19 1.95 8.54
N VAL A 228 7.71 0.93 7.83
CA VAL A 228 7.90 0.79 6.38
C VAL A 228 6.92 1.67 5.57
N THR A 229 5.90 2.20 6.21
CA THR A 229 4.86 2.94 5.51
C THR A 229 5.33 4.33 5.10
N ASN A 230 4.76 4.84 3.99
CA ASN A 230 5.01 6.19 3.54
C ASN A 230 3.72 6.78 2.96
N TYR A 231 2.90 7.39 3.82
CA TYR A 231 1.62 7.95 3.40
C TYR A 231 1.77 9.22 2.55
N ALA A 232 2.95 9.85 2.53
CA ALA A 232 3.25 10.94 1.59
C ALA A 232 3.26 10.46 0.11
N TYR A 233 3.45 9.17 -0.14
CA TYR A 233 3.17 8.56 -1.44
C TYR A 233 1.72 8.76 -1.88
N TYR A 234 0.77 8.76 -0.93
CA TYR A 234 -0.66 8.94 -1.21
C TYR A 234 -1.09 10.40 -1.29
N THR A 235 -0.43 11.31 -0.57
CA THR A 235 -0.62 12.75 -0.76
C THR A 235 0.05 13.23 -2.03
N SER A 236 1.00 12.45 -2.56
CA SER A 236 1.88 12.77 -3.68
C SER A 236 2.82 13.95 -3.42
N ASP A 237 3.11 14.24 -2.14
CA ASP A 237 4.19 15.14 -1.78
C ASP A 237 5.53 14.41 -1.81
N ASN A 238 6.28 14.63 -2.88
CA ASN A 238 7.55 13.94 -3.09
C ASN A 238 8.65 14.39 -2.10
N ASN A 239 8.55 15.61 -1.53
CA ASN A 239 9.51 16.11 -0.53
C ASN A 239 9.25 15.42 0.82
N GLU A 240 8.00 15.38 1.27
CA GLU A 240 7.62 14.65 2.48
C GLU A 240 7.92 13.15 2.35
N ALA A 241 7.65 12.57 1.18
CA ALA A 241 7.96 11.18 0.89
C ALA A 241 9.45 10.90 0.97
N ALA A 242 10.30 11.81 0.49
CA ALA A 242 11.75 11.71 0.59
C ALA A 242 12.22 11.77 2.05
N VAL A 243 11.69 12.68 2.87
CA VAL A 243 12.03 12.79 4.30
C VAL A 243 11.76 11.48 5.04
N ILE A 244 10.58 10.87 4.81
CA ILE A 244 10.22 9.59 5.45
C ILE A 244 11.14 8.47 4.95
N ALA A 245 11.37 8.37 3.65
CA ALA A 245 12.21 7.33 3.06
C ALA A 245 13.68 7.44 3.51
N GLU A 246 14.20 8.66 3.65
CA GLU A 246 15.60 8.88 4.06
C GLU A 246 15.89 8.37 5.46
N ARG A 247 14.92 8.36 6.35
CA ARG A 247 15.09 7.82 7.70
C ARG A 247 15.38 6.32 7.69
N LEU A 248 14.59 5.55 6.97
CA LEU A 248 14.81 4.11 6.85
C LEU A 248 16.12 3.81 6.11
N TYR A 249 16.44 4.58 5.07
CA TYR A 249 17.72 4.49 4.38
C TYR A 249 18.90 4.71 5.33
N ASN A 250 18.85 5.77 6.14
CA ASN A 250 19.92 6.08 7.10
C ASN A 250 20.01 5.05 8.23
N GLU A 251 18.88 4.49 8.68
CA GLU A 251 18.86 3.44 9.69
C GLU A 251 19.51 2.14 9.18
N MET A 252 19.25 1.78 7.92
CA MET A 252 19.97 0.66 7.25
C MET A 252 21.49 0.86 7.26
N LEU A 253 21.96 2.07 6.94
CA LEU A 253 23.39 2.37 6.97
C LEU A 253 23.99 2.34 8.39
N LYS A 254 23.25 2.85 9.37
CA LYS A 254 23.64 2.89 10.79
C LYS A 254 23.75 1.48 11.36
N LEU A 255 22.78 0.62 11.13
CA LEU A 255 22.75 -0.76 11.62
C LEU A 255 23.61 -1.69 10.78
N LYS A 256 24.06 -1.28 9.60
CA LYS A 256 24.88 -2.08 8.68
C LYS A 256 24.27 -3.45 8.37
N ALA A 257 22.95 -3.53 8.30
CA ALA A 257 22.26 -4.73 7.86
C ALA A 257 22.46 -4.93 6.35
N LYS A 258 22.56 -6.18 5.92
CA LYS A 258 22.81 -6.49 4.50
C LYS A 258 21.54 -6.38 3.64
N ARG A 259 20.39 -6.71 4.24
CA ARG A 259 19.09 -6.76 3.57
C ARG A 259 18.06 -5.97 4.39
N CYS A 260 17.29 -5.11 3.72
CA CYS A 260 16.07 -4.52 4.26
C CYS A 260 14.89 -5.40 3.87
N VAL A 261 14.27 -6.07 4.84
CA VAL A 261 13.09 -6.89 4.61
C VAL A 261 11.84 -6.10 4.97
N LEU A 262 11.06 -5.82 3.94
CA LEU A 262 9.83 -5.04 4.09
C LEU A 262 8.71 -5.96 4.58
N ALA A 263 8.05 -5.56 5.67
CA ALA A 263 6.91 -6.26 6.24
C ALA A 263 5.79 -6.51 5.23
N GLU A 264 4.77 -7.26 5.61
CA GLU A 264 3.56 -7.48 4.81
C GLU A 264 2.76 -6.18 4.65
N CYS A 265 3.32 -5.27 3.86
CA CYS A 265 2.77 -3.96 3.57
C CYS A 265 2.95 -3.60 2.08
N GLY A 266 1.89 -3.77 1.29
CA GLY A 266 1.98 -3.54 -0.16
C GLY A 266 2.39 -2.11 -0.52
N HIS A 267 1.84 -1.08 0.17
CA HIS A 267 2.20 0.29 -0.15
C HIS A 267 3.59 0.68 0.37
N GLY A 268 4.01 0.16 1.52
CA GLY A 268 5.36 0.35 2.03
C GLY A 268 6.40 -0.24 1.07
N SER A 269 6.13 -1.45 0.55
CA SER A 269 6.97 -2.07 -0.48
C SER A 269 7.03 -1.21 -1.74
N ARG A 270 5.91 -0.66 -2.21
CA ARG A 270 5.88 0.27 -3.34
C ARG A 270 6.70 1.52 -3.04
N ALA A 271 6.45 2.17 -1.90
CA ALA A 271 7.07 3.45 -1.57
C ALA A 271 8.58 3.33 -1.32
N PHE A 272 9.05 2.29 -0.63
CA PHE A 272 10.47 2.18 -0.30
C PHE A 272 11.30 1.49 -1.39
N ARG A 273 10.83 0.36 -1.93
CA ARG A 273 11.61 -0.39 -2.92
C ARG A 273 11.68 0.30 -4.28
N TRP A 274 10.54 0.87 -4.73
CA TRP A 274 10.42 1.38 -6.10
C TRP A 274 10.50 2.90 -6.20
N GLU A 275 9.94 3.63 -5.23
CA GLU A 275 9.86 5.09 -5.32
C GLU A 275 11.00 5.79 -4.55
N ALA A 276 11.45 5.26 -3.41
CA ALA A 276 12.46 5.93 -2.59
C ALA A 276 13.79 6.16 -3.32
N PRO A 277 14.32 5.27 -4.17
CA PRO A 277 15.53 5.57 -4.95
C PRO A 277 15.36 6.82 -5.83
N ASN A 278 14.16 7.04 -6.38
CA ASN A 278 13.83 8.23 -7.18
C ASN A 278 13.72 9.49 -6.31
N TYR A 279 13.03 9.42 -5.16
CA TYR A 279 12.91 10.55 -4.24
C TYR A 279 14.26 10.99 -3.69
N LEU A 280 15.09 10.03 -3.31
CA LEU A 280 16.40 10.28 -2.71
C LEU A 280 17.49 10.53 -3.75
N ARG A 281 17.24 10.22 -5.01
CA ARG A 281 18.25 10.23 -6.10
C ARG A 281 19.51 9.43 -5.72
N LYS A 282 19.31 8.29 -5.06
CA LYS A 282 20.37 7.40 -4.54
C LYS A 282 20.09 5.96 -4.95
N SER A 283 21.11 5.22 -5.30
CA SER A 283 21.07 3.76 -5.32
C SER A 283 21.28 3.24 -3.90
N PHE A 284 20.61 2.15 -3.54
CA PHE A 284 20.77 1.55 -2.23
C PHE A 284 21.96 0.58 -2.22
N PRO A 285 22.90 0.69 -1.25
CA PRO A 285 24.03 -0.22 -1.14
C PRO A 285 23.69 -1.54 -0.44
N PHE A 286 22.41 -1.80 -0.20
CA PHE A 286 21.83 -2.98 0.43
C PHE A 286 20.68 -3.52 -0.41
N GLU A 287 20.39 -4.81 -0.24
CA GLU A 287 19.25 -5.44 -0.90
C GLU A 287 17.94 -5.05 -0.21
N VAL A 288 16.88 -4.81 -1.00
CA VAL A 288 15.52 -4.56 -0.50
C VAL A 288 14.59 -5.63 -1.06
N ILE A 289 14.04 -6.44 -0.17
CA ILE A 289 13.08 -7.50 -0.51
C ILE A 289 11.85 -7.41 0.37
N THR A 290 10.78 -8.08 -0.05
CA THR A 290 9.58 -8.23 0.76
C THR A 290 9.66 -9.48 1.65
N SER A 291 8.91 -9.50 2.75
CA SER A 291 8.72 -10.70 3.56
C SER A 291 8.21 -11.89 2.74
N VAL A 292 7.37 -11.64 1.73
CA VAL A 292 6.86 -12.69 0.82
C VAL A 292 7.99 -13.36 0.05
N GLU A 293 8.94 -12.58 -0.50
CA GLU A 293 10.10 -13.12 -1.20
C GLU A 293 11.02 -13.88 -0.25
N LEU A 294 11.20 -13.38 0.97
CA LEU A 294 11.96 -14.06 2.01
C LEU A 294 11.35 -15.40 2.43
N LEU A 295 10.03 -15.45 2.61
CA LEU A 295 9.32 -16.70 2.93
C LEU A 295 9.49 -17.74 1.82
N VAL A 296 9.40 -17.33 0.55
CA VAL A 296 9.69 -18.21 -0.59
C VAL A 296 11.13 -18.71 -0.53
N GLU A 297 12.08 -17.85 -0.21
CA GLU A 297 13.49 -18.23 -0.06
C GLU A 297 13.68 -19.28 1.04
N TYR A 298 13.07 -19.08 2.21
CA TYR A 298 13.20 -20.01 3.33
C TYR A 298 12.57 -21.36 3.04
N ILE A 299 11.38 -21.38 2.44
CA ILE A 299 10.70 -22.62 2.06
C ILE A 299 11.47 -23.37 0.96
N SER A 300 11.85 -22.70 -0.11
CA SER A 300 12.50 -23.32 -1.26
C SER A 300 13.92 -23.85 -0.95
N LYS A 301 14.64 -23.20 -0.02
CA LYS A 301 15.96 -23.62 0.45
C LYS A 301 15.90 -24.60 1.64
N GLY A 302 14.72 -24.97 2.10
CA GLY A 302 14.54 -25.86 3.25
C GLY A 302 15.06 -25.28 4.58
N ARG A 303 15.09 -23.94 4.71
CA ARG A 303 15.49 -23.28 5.97
C ARG A 303 14.44 -23.36 7.05
N ILE A 304 13.18 -23.56 6.67
CA ILE A 304 12.05 -23.83 7.56
C ILE A 304 11.35 -25.10 7.07
N LYS A 305 10.84 -25.89 8.01
CA LYS A 305 10.08 -27.11 7.72
C LYS A 305 8.61 -26.84 8.01
N LEU A 306 7.75 -27.15 7.06
CA LEU A 306 6.30 -26.92 7.17
C LEU A 306 5.53 -28.24 7.11
N ASP A 307 4.50 -28.36 7.94
CA ASP A 307 3.44 -29.35 7.80
C ASP A 307 2.11 -28.64 7.48
N LYS A 308 1.72 -28.69 6.21
CA LYS A 308 0.47 -28.07 5.74
C LYS A 308 -0.80 -28.63 6.39
N ASN A 309 -0.72 -29.84 7.01
CA ASN A 309 -1.86 -30.42 7.69
C ASN A 309 -2.20 -29.75 9.02
N LEU A 310 -1.32 -28.87 9.53
CA LEU A 310 -1.62 -28.02 10.68
C LEU A 310 -2.64 -26.94 10.31
N ASN A 311 -2.64 -26.43 9.08
CA ASN A 311 -3.64 -25.53 8.53
C ASN A 311 -4.74 -26.32 7.79
N LYS A 312 -5.72 -26.80 8.52
CA LYS A 312 -6.81 -27.68 8.00
C LYS A 312 -7.93 -26.92 7.32
N GLU A 313 -8.14 -25.66 7.71
CA GLU A 313 -9.22 -24.81 7.22
C GLU A 313 -8.98 -24.44 5.74
N THR A 314 -10.07 -24.21 5.01
CA THR A 314 -9.96 -23.72 3.64
C THR A 314 -9.53 -22.27 3.64
N ILE A 315 -8.46 -21.97 2.92
CA ILE A 315 -7.85 -20.64 2.82
C ILE A 315 -8.07 -20.09 1.41
N THR A 316 -8.44 -18.82 1.31
CA THR A 316 -8.41 -18.06 0.05
C THR A 316 -7.41 -16.93 0.15
N LEU A 317 -6.98 -16.37 -0.99
CA LEU A 317 -5.98 -15.30 -1.06
C LEU A 317 -6.61 -14.01 -1.56
N HIS A 318 -6.44 -12.92 -0.80
CA HIS A 318 -6.61 -11.58 -1.34
C HIS A 318 -5.26 -11.04 -1.82
N ASP A 319 -5.12 -10.80 -3.11
CA ASP A 319 -3.95 -10.21 -3.76
C ASP A 319 -3.83 -8.70 -3.46
N PRO A 320 -2.83 -8.21 -2.70
CA PRO A 320 -2.65 -6.77 -2.49
C PRO A 320 -2.18 -6.08 -3.77
N CYS A 321 -2.90 -5.04 -4.20
CA CYS A 321 -2.68 -4.40 -5.50
C CYS A 321 -1.23 -3.90 -5.71
N ASN A 322 -0.61 -3.32 -4.68
CA ASN A 322 0.77 -2.81 -4.79
C ASN A 322 1.83 -3.93 -4.89
N LEU A 323 1.59 -5.10 -4.28
CA LEU A 323 2.49 -6.24 -4.43
C LEU A 323 2.32 -6.93 -5.79
N VAL A 324 1.07 -7.08 -6.24
CA VAL A 324 0.75 -7.86 -7.44
C VAL A 324 0.93 -7.03 -8.70
N ARG A 325 0.14 -5.97 -8.90
CA ARG A 325 0.16 -5.17 -10.14
C ARG A 325 1.41 -4.32 -10.27
N GLU A 326 1.87 -3.76 -9.17
CA GLU A 326 2.99 -2.83 -9.18
C GLU A 326 4.32 -3.51 -8.84
N GLY A 327 4.28 -4.59 -8.04
CA GLY A 327 5.46 -5.31 -7.57
C GLY A 327 5.74 -6.63 -8.29
N GLY A 328 4.80 -7.18 -9.09
CA GLY A 328 4.95 -8.45 -9.79
C GLY A 328 4.99 -9.70 -8.89
N ILE A 329 4.67 -9.56 -7.60
CA ILE A 329 4.71 -10.66 -6.62
C ILE A 329 3.37 -11.40 -6.65
N ILE A 330 3.20 -12.32 -7.57
CA ILE A 330 1.95 -13.04 -7.83
C ILE A 330 2.09 -14.51 -7.38
N GLU A 331 2.95 -15.27 -8.04
CA GLU A 331 3.10 -16.71 -7.80
C GLU A 331 3.80 -17.02 -6.46
N GLN A 332 4.58 -16.09 -5.93
CA GLN A 332 5.25 -16.22 -4.65
C GLN A 332 4.24 -16.43 -3.51
N GLN A 333 3.15 -15.70 -3.48
CA GLN A 333 2.08 -15.82 -2.49
C GLN A 333 1.42 -17.21 -2.57
N ARG A 334 1.17 -17.68 -3.78
CA ARG A 334 0.57 -18.99 -4.07
C ARG A 334 1.52 -20.14 -3.72
N TYR A 335 2.81 -19.95 -4.01
CA TYR A 335 3.83 -20.92 -3.62
C TYR A 335 3.86 -21.13 -2.10
N ILE A 336 3.80 -20.05 -1.33
CA ILE A 336 3.74 -20.11 0.14
C ILE A 336 2.48 -20.89 0.58
N LEU A 337 1.30 -20.53 0.09
CA LEU A 337 0.05 -21.15 0.51
C LEU A 337 -0.01 -22.64 0.13
N ARG A 338 0.49 -23.06 -1.02
CA ARG A 338 0.54 -24.47 -1.43
C ARG A 338 1.44 -25.31 -0.53
N ASN A 339 2.46 -24.71 0.11
CA ASN A 339 3.36 -25.37 1.04
C ASN A 339 2.91 -25.29 2.50
N ALA A 340 2.15 -24.26 2.88
CA ALA A 340 1.75 -24.00 4.25
C ALA A 340 0.28 -24.34 4.57
N ALA A 341 -0.57 -24.62 3.57
CA ALA A 341 -1.99 -24.89 3.76
C ALA A 341 -2.43 -26.16 3.02
N ASN A 342 -3.34 -26.90 3.64
CA ASN A 342 -3.88 -28.13 3.06
C ASN A 342 -4.89 -27.83 1.94
N ASN A 343 -5.76 -26.85 2.15
CA ASN A 343 -6.82 -26.46 1.23
C ASN A 343 -6.71 -24.99 0.84
N PHE A 344 -6.28 -24.73 -0.39
CA PHE A 344 -6.20 -23.38 -0.94
C PHE A 344 -7.15 -23.23 -2.14
N ILE A 345 -7.99 -22.19 -2.12
CA ILE A 345 -8.96 -21.85 -3.19
C ILE A 345 -8.73 -20.39 -3.63
N GLU A 346 -8.60 -20.18 -4.93
CA GLU A 346 -8.47 -18.82 -5.51
C GLU A 346 -9.79 -18.04 -5.47
N MET A 347 -9.70 -16.74 -5.24
CA MET A 347 -10.78 -15.82 -5.58
C MET A 347 -10.89 -15.66 -7.10
N THR A 348 -12.06 -15.28 -7.60
CA THR A 348 -12.25 -14.98 -9.02
C THR A 348 -12.80 -13.56 -9.17
N PRO A 349 -12.14 -12.69 -9.98
CA PRO A 349 -10.81 -12.83 -10.57
C PRO A 349 -9.68 -12.75 -9.51
N TYR A 350 -8.48 -13.21 -9.85
CA TYR A 350 -7.31 -13.22 -8.99
C TYR A 350 -6.06 -12.62 -9.69
N GLY A 351 -4.95 -12.55 -8.99
CA GLY A 351 -3.69 -12.05 -9.51
C GLY A 351 -3.80 -10.59 -9.94
N ILE A 352 -3.32 -10.25 -11.13
CA ILE A 352 -3.36 -8.89 -11.65
C ILE A 352 -4.79 -8.36 -11.86
N ASP A 353 -5.76 -9.26 -12.10
CA ASP A 353 -7.16 -8.90 -12.33
C ASP A 353 -7.98 -8.80 -11.05
N ASN A 354 -7.39 -9.13 -9.89
CA ASN A 354 -8.08 -9.07 -8.60
C ASN A 354 -8.65 -7.67 -8.31
N PHE A 355 -9.84 -7.63 -7.69
CA PHE A 355 -10.40 -6.37 -7.19
C PHE A 355 -9.72 -5.91 -5.90
N CYS A 356 -9.48 -4.62 -5.79
CA CYS A 356 -8.95 -3.99 -4.58
C CYS A 356 -9.88 -4.22 -3.39
N CYS A 357 -9.31 -4.34 -2.17
CA CYS A 357 -10.10 -4.39 -0.93
C CYS A 357 -10.83 -3.07 -0.62
N GLY A 358 -10.35 -1.96 -1.17
CA GLY A 358 -10.87 -0.62 -0.92
C GLY A 358 -10.05 0.20 0.08
N GLY A 359 -9.10 -0.40 0.81
CA GLY A 359 -8.31 0.27 1.86
C GLY A 359 -7.07 1.04 1.38
N GLY A 360 -6.71 0.93 0.09
CA GLY A 360 -5.53 1.60 -0.48
C GLY A 360 -5.72 3.09 -0.74
N GLY A 361 -4.67 3.76 -1.26
CA GLY A 361 -4.73 5.16 -1.67
C GLY A 361 -4.95 6.18 -0.54
N GLY A 362 -4.72 5.77 0.72
CA GLY A 362 -4.98 6.59 1.90
C GLY A 362 -6.39 6.44 2.48
N GLN A 363 -7.27 5.61 1.88
CA GLN A 363 -8.69 5.49 2.27
C GLN A 363 -8.92 5.11 3.75
N LEU A 364 -8.02 4.33 4.35
CA LEU A 364 -8.12 3.97 5.77
C LEU A 364 -7.84 5.14 6.73
N SER A 365 -7.18 6.19 6.26
CA SER A 365 -6.91 7.40 7.04
C SER A 365 -7.95 8.50 6.82
N MET A 366 -8.85 8.36 5.83
CA MET A 366 -9.85 9.37 5.46
C MET A 366 -11.25 8.92 5.91
N SER A 367 -11.57 9.19 7.16
CA SER A 367 -12.86 8.76 7.78
C SER A 367 -14.09 9.35 7.11
N GLU A 368 -13.97 10.54 6.51
CA GLU A 368 -15.03 11.21 5.75
C GLU A 368 -15.54 10.42 4.56
N TYR A 369 -14.72 9.47 4.05
CA TYR A 369 -15.09 8.59 2.93
C TYR A 369 -15.44 7.16 3.37
N ASN A 370 -15.59 6.88 4.66
CA ASN A 370 -15.85 5.52 5.18
C ASN A 370 -17.08 4.86 4.56
N GLU A 371 -18.18 5.59 4.42
CA GLU A 371 -19.41 5.02 3.83
C GLU A 371 -19.16 4.57 2.38
N ARG A 372 -18.54 5.45 1.58
CA ARG A 372 -18.17 5.16 0.19
C ARG A 372 -17.20 3.98 0.12
N ARG A 373 -16.17 3.96 0.99
CA ARG A 373 -15.19 2.88 1.08
C ARG A 373 -15.84 1.53 1.39
N MET A 374 -16.79 1.52 2.31
CA MET A 374 -17.51 0.29 2.66
C MET A 374 -18.55 -0.10 1.60
N LYS A 375 -19.11 0.85 0.85
CA LYS A 375 -19.99 0.56 -0.29
C LYS A 375 -19.24 -0.17 -1.41
N ILE A 376 -18.08 0.32 -1.81
CA ILE A 376 -17.29 -0.32 -2.87
C ILE A 376 -16.70 -1.68 -2.47
N ALA A 377 -16.64 -1.98 -1.16
CA ALA A 377 -16.20 -3.26 -0.63
C ALA A 377 -17.17 -4.41 -0.91
N GLU A 378 -18.41 -4.14 -1.35
CA GLU A 378 -19.40 -5.16 -1.71
C GLU A 378 -18.86 -6.15 -2.76
N ILE A 379 -18.07 -5.66 -3.72
CA ILE A 379 -17.44 -6.52 -4.73
C ILE A 379 -16.48 -7.53 -4.08
N LYS A 380 -15.65 -7.08 -3.13
CA LYS A 380 -14.73 -7.96 -2.42
C LYS A 380 -15.48 -8.93 -1.50
N THR A 381 -16.53 -8.47 -0.86
CA THR A 381 -17.44 -9.28 -0.05
C THR A 381 -17.98 -10.46 -0.85
N GLU A 382 -18.46 -10.21 -2.07
CA GLU A 382 -19.00 -11.25 -2.94
C GLU A 382 -17.92 -12.22 -3.44
N GLN A 383 -16.70 -11.72 -3.73
CA GLN A 383 -15.57 -12.59 -4.07
C GLN A 383 -15.25 -13.56 -2.92
N ILE A 384 -15.20 -13.07 -1.67
CA ILE A 384 -14.93 -13.91 -0.50
C ILE A 384 -16.04 -14.95 -0.32
N ARG A 385 -17.31 -14.56 -0.34
CA ARG A 385 -18.45 -15.47 -0.19
C ARG A 385 -18.41 -16.62 -1.19
N LYS A 386 -18.07 -16.33 -2.45
CA LYS A 386 -18.02 -17.35 -3.52
C LYS A 386 -16.95 -18.42 -3.30
N THR A 387 -15.93 -18.16 -2.51
CA THR A 387 -14.90 -19.14 -2.20
C THR A 387 -15.34 -20.15 -1.16
N GLY A 388 -16.25 -19.78 -0.25
CA GLY A 388 -16.62 -20.58 0.92
C GLY A 388 -15.46 -20.81 1.89
N ALA A 389 -14.36 -20.03 1.77
CA ALA A 389 -13.19 -20.19 2.61
C ALA A 389 -13.45 -19.70 4.05
N ALA A 390 -12.84 -20.37 5.03
CA ALA A 390 -12.88 -19.98 6.43
C ALA A 390 -11.83 -18.91 6.77
N ILE A 391 -10.76 -18.83 5.98
CA ILE A 391 -9.65 -17.89 6.17
C ILE A 391 -9.41 -17.12 4.88
N VAL A 392 -9.23 -15.79 5.01
CA VAL A 392 -8.73 -14.94 3.93
C VAL A 392 -7.30 -14.53 4.26
N ALA A 393 -6.34 -15.07 3.52
CA ALA A 393 -4.94 -14.71 3.63
C ALA A 393 -4.63 -13.45 2.82
N THR A 394 -3.76 -12.57 3.33
CA THR A 394 -3.28 -11.41 2.58
C THR A 394 -1.96 -10.86 3.13
N PRO A 395 -0.90 -10.70 2.32
CA PRO A 395 0.38 -10.13 2.78
C PRO A 395 0.36 -8.58 2.79
N CYS A 396 -0.63 -7.99 3.47
CA CYS A 396 -0.71 -6.52 3.57
C CYS A 396 -1.58 -6.09 4.75
N HIS A 397 -1.01 -5.52 5.80
CA HIS A 397 -1.73 -5.08 7.00
C HIS A 397 -2.83 -4.05 6.72
N ASN A 398 -2.66 -3.17 5.73
CA ASN A 398 -3.77 -2.30 5.31
C ASN A 398 -4.94 -3.11 4.71
N CYS A 399 -4.65 -4.21 4.02
CA CYS A 399 -5.71 -5.10 3.53
C CYS A 399 -6.31 -5.93 4.68
N VAL A 400 -5.49 -6.38 5.65
CA VAL A 400 -5.99 -7.07 6.86
C VAL A 400 -7.01 -6.20 7.56
N ASP A 401 -6.66 -4.95 7.89
CA ASP A 401 -7.58 -3.99 8.54
C ASP A 401 -8.87 -3.78 7.73
N GLN A 402 -8.74 -3.53 6.43
CA GLN A 402 -9.91 -3.35 5.55
C GLN A 402 -10.79 -4.61 5.49
N LEU A 403 -10.20 -5.79 5.41
CA LEU A 403 -10.93 -7.05 5.31
C LEU A 403 -11.63 -7.41 6.63
N ILE A 404 -11.03 -7.10 7.77
CA ILE A 404 -11.69 -7.21 9.10
C ILE A 404 -12.92 -6.29 9.17
N GLN A 405 -12.81 -5.05 8.68
CA GLN A 405 -13.95 -4.14 8.63
C GLN A 405 -15.04 -4.64 7.67
N ILE A 406 -14.68 -5.27 6.56
CA ILE A 406 -15.59 -5.93 5.63
C ILE A 406 -16.30 -7.11 6.33
N ASP A 407 -15.55 -7.98 6.98
CA ASP A 407 -16.12 -9.11 7.73
C ASP A 407 -17.12 -8.63 8.79
N ASN A 408 -16.73 -7.63 9.59
CA ASN A 408 -17.57 -7.06 10.63
C ASN A 408 -18.88 -6.45 10.08
N LYS A 409 -18.82 -5.73 8.95
CA LYS A 409 -19.99 -5.08 8.34
C LYS A 409 -20.90 -6.08 7.64
N PHE A 410 -20.34 -7.00 6.88
CA PHE A 410 -21.11 -7.89 6.00
C PHE A 410 -21.33 -9.29 6.59
N LYS A 411 -20.82 -9.54 7.81
CA LYS A 411 -20.99 -10.79 8.58
C LYS A 411 -20.57 -12.03 7.77
N LEU A 412 -19.35 -12.00 7.24
CA LEU A 412 -18.82 -13.11 6.43
C LEU A 412 -18.45 -14.32 7.30
N GLY A 413 -18.02 -14.10 8.55
CA GLY A 413 -17.61 -15.14 9.49
C GLY A 413 -16.26 -15.76 9.11
N VAL A 414 -15.36 -14.98 8.48
CA VAL A 414 -14.03 -15.44 8.05
C VAL A 414 -12.95 -14.89 8.98
N LYS A 415 -11.89 -15.68 9.17
CA LYS A 415 -10.67 -15.16 9.80
C LYS A 415 -9.79 -14.47 8.76
N ILE A 416 -9.18 -13.36 9.13
CA ILE A 416 -8.22 -12.67 8.26
C ILE A 416 -6.81 -12.93 8.82
N LYS A 417 -5.90 -13.44 7.99
CA LYS A 417 -4.52 -13.76 8.38
C LYS A 417 -3.52 -13.21 7.37
N THR A 418 -2.33 -12.88 7.84
CA THR A 418 -1.17 -12.63 6.98
C THR A 418 -0.59 -13.95 6.46
N LEU A 419 0.28 -13.90 5.44
CA LEU A 419 0.99 -15.12 4.99
C LEU A 419 2.00 -15.59 6.05
N ALA A 420 2.61 -14.65 6.78
CA ALA A 420 3.52 -14.98 7.89
C ALA A 420 2.82 -15.79 8.98
N GLU A 421 1.59 -15.40 9.37
CA GLU A 421 0.80 -16.16 10.34
C GLU A 421 0.45 -17.57 9.83
N ILE A 422 0.07 -17.71 8.56
CA ILE A 422 -0.22 -19.02 7.95
C ILE A 422 1.05 -19.91 7.94
N VAL A 423 2.21 -19.32 7.63
CA VAL A 423 3.50 -20.05 7.65
C VAL A 423 3.87 -20.43 9.07
N ALA A 424 3.77 -19.50 10.04
CA ALA A 424 4.10 -19.76 11.44
C ALA A 424 3.24 -20.87 12.06
N ASP A 425 1.94 -20.93 11.70
CA ASP A 425 1.04 -22.01 12.12
C ASP A 425 1.46 -23.38 11.54
N ALA A 426 2.12 -23.41 10.38
CA ALA A 426 2.55 -24.63 9.71
C ALA A 426 3.97 -25.06 10.08
N ILE A 427 4.75 -24.25 10.83
CA ILE A 427 6.15 -24.56 11.18
C ILE A 427 6.20 -25.79 12.10
N VAL A 428 7.10 -26.70 11.75
CA VAL A 428 7.55 -27.81 12.60
C VAL A 428 8.93 -27.44 13.13
N LEU A 429 9.03 -27.20 14.44
CA LEU A 429 10.31 -26.98 15.12
C LEU A 429 11.03 -28.29 15.37
N GLU A 430 12.33 -28.34 15.10
CA GLU A 430 13.23 -29.50 15.32
C GLU A 430 14.06 -29.32 16.58
#